data_1d91e53a7ec4bb2990e0d6c10378ecd1
#
_entry.id   1d91e53a7ec4bb2990e0d6c10378ecd1
#
_cell.length_a   1.000
_cell.length_b   1.000
_cell.length_c   1.000
_cell.angle_alpha   90.00
_cell.angle_beta   90.00
_cell.angle_gamma   90.00
#
_symmetry.space_group_name_H-M   'P 1'
#
loop_
_entity.id
_entity.type
_entity.pdbx_description
1 polymer ?
#
loop_
_entity_poly.entity_id
_entity_poly.type
_entity_poly.pdbx_seq_one_letter_code
_entity_poly.pdbx_strand_id
1 'polypeptide(L)'
;PWNFPSAMLARKAAAALAAGCPVIGLPSSRTPFSALALALLAEEAELPEGVFSVVTGSSRKIVPQLCGDTRIRAVSFTGSTEVGRIIAQLCAPTIKHVSLELGGHAPFIVFEDADPDKKKK
;
A
#
# COMPACT_ATOMS: atom_id res chain seq x y z
N PRO A 1 0.69 -4.10 1.91
CA PRO A 1 1.05 -5.20 2.83
C PRO A 1 1.58 -6.41 2.05
N TRP A 2 2.33 -7.29 2.72
CA TRP A 2 3.02 -8.44 2.13
C TRP A 2 2.07 -9.61 1.79
N ASN A 3 0.94 -9.72 2.45
CA ASN A 3 0.01 -10.85 2.33
C ASN A 3 -0.89 -10.83 1.09
N PHE A 4 -1.11 -9.66 0.48
CA PHE A 4 -1.84 -9.48 -0.78
C PHE A 4 -1.13 -8.48 -1.68
N PRO A 5 0.10 -8.76 -2.12
CA PRO A 5 0.98 -7.76 -2.72
C PRO A 5 0.46 -7.20 -4.05
N SER A 6 -0.10 -8.04 -4.91
CA SER A 6 -0.66 -7.61 -6.19
C SER A 6 -1.99 -6.90 -6.00
N ALA A 7 -2.94 -7.52 -5.28
CA ALA A 7 -4.30 -7.00 -5.14
C ALA A 7 -4.34 -5.65 -4.42
N MET A 8 -3.53 -5.48 -3.35
CA MET A 8 -3.53 -4.23 -2.59
C MET A 8 -2.98 -3.04 -3.37
N LEU A 9 -2.01 -3.25 -4.25
CA LEU A 9 -1.54 -2.21 -5.14
C LEU A 9 -2.50 -1.99 -6.31
N ALA A 10 -2.89 -3.06 -6.99
CA ALA A 10 -3.72 -2.98 -8.19
C ALA A 10 -5.07 -2.28 -7.93
N ARG A 11 -5.79 -2.64 -6.86
CA ARG A 11 -7.09 -2.02 -6.55
C ARG A 11 -7.01 -0.51 -6.32
N LYS A 12 -5.90 -0.02 -5.78
CA LYS A 12 -5.68 1.41 -5.54
C LYS A 12 -5.18 2.12 -6.80
N ALA A 13 -4.19 1.54 -7.44
CA ALA A 13 -3.59 2.10 -8.65
C ALA A 13 -4.61 2.15 -9.80
N ALA A 14 -5.37 1.08 -10.05
CA ALA A 14 -6.34 1.05 -11.13
C ALA A 14 -7.41 2.13 -10.98
N ALA A 15 -7.94 2.34 -9.77
CA ALA A 15 -8.93 3.37 -9.52
C ALA A 15 -8.36 4.79 -9.74
N ALA A 16 -7.14 5.05 -9.29
CA ALA A 16 -6.48 6.34 -9.47
C ALA A 16 -6.16 6.61 -10.95
N LEU A 17 -5.61 5.62 -11.65
CA LEU A 17 -5.29 5.71 -13.08
C LEU A 17 -6.55 5.94 -13.92
N ALA A 18 -7.66 5.23 -13.62
CA ALA A 18 -8.94 5.42 -14.29
C ALA A 18 -9.50 6.85 -14.06
N ALA A 19 -9.18 7.48 -12.94
CA ALA A 19 -9.51 8.88 -12.66
C ALA A 19 -8.50 9.89 -13.24
N GLY A 20 -7.52 9.43 -14.02
CA GLY A 20 -6.49 10.30 -14.62
C GLY A 20 -5.41 10.75 -13.64
N CYS A 21 -5.26 10.08 -12.50
CA CYS A 21 -4.26 10.44 -11.49
C CYS A 21 -3.01 9.54 -11.62
N PRO A 22 -1.80 10.11 -11.76
CA PRO A 22 -0.57 9.33 -11.72
C PRO A 22 -0.35 8.71 -10.33
N VAL A 23 0.30 7.55 -10.31
CA VAL A 23 0.48 6.75 -9.09
C VAL A 23 1.95 6.41 -8.87
N ILE A 24 2.40 6.59 -7.64
CA ILE A 24 3.67 6.06 -7.14
C ILE A 24 3.36 4.92 -6.17
N GLY A 25 3.70 3.70 -6.53
CA GLY A 25 3.54 2.50 -5.71
C GLY A 25 4.80 2.22 -4.88
N LEU A 26 4.66 2.07 -3.57
CA LEU A 26 5.71 1.60 -2.67
C LEU A 26 5.29 0.26 -2.08
N PRO A 27 5.76 -0.87 -2.63
CA PRO A 27 5.43 -2.20 -2.12
C PRO A 27 6.13 -2.50 -0.80
N SER A 28 5.64 -3.54 -0.12
CA SER A 28 6.37 -4.13 1.00
C SER A 28 7.74 -4.65 0.53
N SER A 29 8.79 -4.39 1.30
CA SER A 29 10.14 -4.92 1.03
C SER A 29 10.21 -6.45 1.03
N ARG A 30 9.23 -7.13 1.62
CA ARG A 30 9.12 -8.59 1.63
C ARG A 30 8.60 -9.17 0.31
N THR A 31 7.83 -8.39 -0.45
CA THR A 31 7.14 -8.87 -1.67
C THR A 31 7.15 -7.80 -2.77
N PRO A 32 8.32 -7.30 -3.19
CA PRO A 32 8.39 -6.21 -4.16
C PRO A 32 8.08 -6.65 -5.59
N PHE A 33 8.32 -7.92 -5.93
CA PHE A 33 8.26 -8.42 -7.31
C PHE A 33 6.88 -8.32 -7.95
N SER A 34 5.80 -8.50 -7.18
CA SER A 34 4.44 -8.34 -7.70
C SER A 34 4.15 -6.92 -8.18
N ALA A 35 4.66 -5.92 -7.45
CA ALA A 35 4.50 -4.52 -7.84
C ALA A 35 5.38 -4.17 -9.05
N LEU A 36 6.59 -4.69 -9.11
CA LEU A 36 7.48 -4.51 -10.27
C LEU A 36 6.91 -5.17 -11.53
N ALA A 37 6.30 -6.36 -11.39
CA ALA A 37 5.59 -7.00 -12.50
C ALA A 37 4.40 -6.15 -13.01
N LEU A 38 3.64 -5.52 -12.10
CA LEU A 38 2.56 -4.61 -12.50
C LEU A 38 3.09 -3.38 -13.24
N ALA A 39 4.27 -2.85 -12.85
CA ALA A 39 4.89 -1.75 -13.58
C ALA A 39 5.31 -2.15 -15.00
N LEU A 40 5.88 -3.35 -15.14
CA LEU A 40 6.25 -3.90 -16.45
C LEU A 40 5.01 -4.12 -17.35
N LEU A 41 3.92 -4.68 -16.79
CA LEU A 41 2.67 -4.84 -17.51
C LEU A 41 2.05 -3.50 -17.92
N ALA A 42 2.22 -2.46 -17.11
CA ALA A 42 1.76 -1.12 -17.45
C ALA A 42 2.56 -0.53 -18.63
N GLU A 43 3.86 -0.79 -18.69
CA GLU A 43 4.72 -0.42 -19.82
C GLU A 43 4.32 -1.20 -21.10
N GLU A 44 4.13 -2.52 -21.00
CA GLU A 44 3.65 -3.36 -22.11
C GLU A 44 2.26 -2.93 -22.61
N ALA A 45 1.42 -2.39 -21.72
CA ALA A 45 0.10 -1.84 -22.06
C ALA A 45 0.17 -0.38 -22.59
N GLU A 46 1.37 0.11 -22.87
CA GLU A 46 1.62 1.45 -23.42
C GLU A 46 1.05 2.60 -22.54
N LEU A 47 1.01 2.41 -21.21
CA LEU A 47 0.70 3.54 -20.33
C LEU A 47 1.77 4.63 -20.50
N PRO A 48 1.38 5.92 -20.56
CA PRO A 48 2.34 6.99 -20.70
C PRO A 48 3.41 6.97 -19.60
N GLU A 49 4.62 7.29 -19.94
CA GLU A 49 5.75 7.33 -19.01
C GLU A 49 5.44 8.23 -17.81
N GLY A 50 5.79 7.74 -16.60
CA GLY A 50 5.57 8.44 -15.34
C GLY A 50 4.15 8.37 -14.77
N VAL A 51 3.17 7.83 -15.49
CA VAL A 51 1.79 7.70 -15.01
C VAL A 51 1.66 6.63 -13.94
N PHE A 52 2.40 5.52 -14.07
CA PHE A 52 2.51 4.50 -13.03
C PHE A 52 3.97 4.19 -12.74
N SER A 53 4.41 4.50 -11.53
CA SER A 53 5.79 4.29 -11.09
C SER A 53 5.83 3.41 -9.85
N VAL A 54 6.80 2.50 -9.77
CA VAL A 54 7.05 1.68 -8.59
C VAL A 54 8.42 2.00 -8.03
N VAL A 55 8.47 2.36 -6.75
CA VAL A 55 9.70 2.68 -6.03
C VAL A 55 9.94 1.62 -4.96
N THR A 56 11.14 1.06 -4.90
CA THR A 56 11.54 0.10 -3.89
C THR A 56 12.63 0.66 -2.99
N GLY A 57 12.69 0.22 -1.74
CA GLY A 57 13.73 0.65 -0.80
C GLY A 57 13.24 0.79 0.63
N SER A 58 13.98 1.53 1.43
CA SER A 58 13.64 1.75 2.83
C SER A 58 12.42 2.65 2.98
N SER A 59 11.29 2.08 3.42
CA SER A 59 10.07 2.83 3.69
C SER A 59 10.30 3.96 4.71
N ARG A 60 11.19 3.76 5.68
CA ARG A 60 11.55 4.80 6.68
C ARG A 60 12.15 6.05 6.04
N LYS A 61 12.82 5.91 4.88
CA LYS A 61 13.42 7.03 4.14
C LYS A 61 12.45 7.59 3.08
N ILE A 62 11.73 6.70 2.38
CA ILE A 62 10.89 7.06 1.24
C ILE A 62 9.57 7.71 1.70
N VAL A 63 8.89 7.12 2.68
CA VAL A 63 7.56 7.58 3.11
C VAL A 63 7.56 9.04 3.58
N PRO A 64 8.50 9.51 4.41
CA PRO A 64 8.56 10.93 4.78
C PRO A 64 8.72 11.86 3.58
N GLN A 65 9.49 11.47 2.57
CA GLN A 65 9.68 12.26 1.35
C GLN A 65 8.36 12.37 0.57
N LEU A 66 7.67 11.25 0.35
CA LEU A 66 6.39 11.22 -0.36
C LEU A 66 5.31 11.99 0.41
N CYS A 67 5.24 11.84 1.73
CA CYS A 67 4.27 12.55 2.56
C CYS A 67 4.54 14.06 2.63
N GLY A 68 5.82 14.49 2.58
CA GLY A 68 6.21 15.89 2.61
C GLY A 68 6.11 16.61 1.27
N ASP A 69 6.12 15.90 0.14
CA ASP A 69 6.14 16.53 -1.18
C ASP A 69 4.77 17.10 -1.56
N THR A 70 4.72 18.40 -1.84
CA THR A 70 3.47 19.13 -2.15
C THR A 70 2.83 18.73 -3.49
N ARG A 71 3.58 18.10 -4.40
CA ARG A 71 3.07 17.58 -5.66
C ARG A 71 2.19 16.33 -5.46
N ILE A 72 2.43 15.58 -4.38
CA ILE A 72 1.60 14.42 -4.02
C ILE A 72 0.39 14.94 -3.24
N ARG A 73 -0.81 14.71 -3.76
CA ARG A 73 -2.07 15.24 -3.21
C ARG A 73 -2.81 14.24 -2.34
N ALA A 74 -2.60 12.95 -2.57
CA ALA A 74 -3.27 11.87 -1.84
C ALA A 74 -2.28 10.76 -1.49
N VAL A 75 -2.47 10.17 -0.32
CA VAL A 75 -1.74 9.00 0.14
C VAL A 75 -2.73 7.92 0.56
N SER A 76 -2.59 6.72 0.02
CA SER A 76 -3.36 5.55 0.45
C SER A 76 -2.42 4.50 1.04
N PHE A 77 -2.76 4.01 2.23
CA PHE A 77 -1.95 3.05 2.95
C PHE A 77 -2.80 1.90 3.49
N THR A 78 -2.25 0.70 3.42
CA THR A 78 -2.80 -0.50 4.07
C THR A 78 -1.72 -1.14 4.92
N GLY A 79 -1.98 -1.31 6.22
CA GLY A 79 -1.03 -1.90 7.15
C GLY A 79 -1.41 -1.71 8.61
N SER A 80 -0.41 -1.67 9.51
CA SER A 80 -0.68 -1.51 10.94
C SER A 80 -1.22 -0.13 11.30
N THR A 81 -2.04 -0.08 12.35
CA THR A 81 -2.59 1.18 12.89
C THR A 81 -1.48 2.13 13.35
N GLU A 82 -0.40 1.60 13.91
CA GLU A 82 0.76 2.39 14.32
C GLU A 82 1.39 3.15 13.15
N VAL A 83 1.67 2.46 12.05
CA VAL A 83 2.22 3.09 10.84
C VAL A 83 1.21 4.03 10.20
N GLY A 84 -0.07 3.71 10.23
CA GLY A 84 -1.13 4.60 9.75
C GLY A 84 -1.15 5.96 10.47
N ARG A 85 -0.97 5.97 11.79
CA ARG A 85 -0.85 7.21 12.58
C ARG A 85 0.36 8.04 12.15
N ILE A 86 1.50 7.40 11.94
CA ILE A 86 2.73 8.07 11.48
C ILE A 86 2.47 8.74 10.11
N ILE A 87 1.86 8.01 9.18
CA ILE A 87 1.54 8.54 7.85
C ILE A 87 0.58 9.73 7.94
N ALA A 88 -0.47 9.63 8.75
CA ALA A 88 -1.41 10.72 8.96
C ALA A 88 -0.70 11.98 9.51
N GLN A 89 0.19 11.82 10.48
CA GLN A 89 0.99 12.92 11.04
C GLN A 89 1.91 13.54 9.99
N LEU A 90 2.58 12.73 9.16
CA LEU A 90 3.47 13.22 8.11
C LEU A 90 2.72 13.96 6.99
N CYS A 91 1.47 13.61 6.73
CA CYS A 91 0.62 14.23 5.72
C CYS A 91 -0.08 15.51 6.20
N ALA A 92 -0.27 15.67 7.51
CA ALA A 92 -1.02 16.79 8.10
C ALA A 92 -0.50 18.17 7.69
N PRO A 93 0.83 18.46 7.67
CA PRO A 93 1.33 19.78 7.30
C PRO A 93 0.96 20.23 5.88
N THR A 94 0.72 19.29 4.98
CA THR A 94 0.36 19.55 3.57
C THR A 94 -1.11 19.29 3.27
N ILE A 95 -1.90 18.93 4.28
CA ILE A 95 -3.36 18.67 4.18
C ILE A 95 -3.68 17.70 3.03
N LYS A 96 -2.91 16.61 2.88
CA LYS A 96 -3.15 15.60 1.87
C LYS A 96 -4.41 14.79 2.18
N HIS A 97 -5.08 14.33 1.15
CA HIS A 97 -6.06 13.27 1.31
C HIS A 97 -5.36 11.99 1.78
N VAL A 98 -5.81 11.43 2.90
CA VAL A 98 -5.24 10.21 3.47
C VAL A 98 -6.32 9.14 3.58
N SER A 99 -6.13 8.03 2.86
CA SER A 99 -7.00 6.84 2.93
C SER A 99 -6.24 5.71 3.64
N LEU A 100 -6.75 5.28 4.77
CA LEU A 100 -6.09 4.30 5.64
C LEU A 100 -6.94 3.04 5.79
N GLU A 101 -6.38 1.91 5.39
CA GLU A 101 -6.92 0.58 5.62
C GLU A 101 -6.05 -0.09 6.69
N LEU A 102 -6.52 -0.12 7.91
CA LEU A 102 -5.72 -0.48 9.09
C LEU A 102 -6.21 -1.78 9.72
N GLY A 103 -5.61 -2.13 10.85
CA GLY A 103 -6.07 -3.25 11.66
C GLY A 103 -7.49 -3.00 12.19
N GLY A 104 -8.27 -4.06 12.24
CA GLY A 104 -9.64 -4.02 12.72
C GLY A 104 -9.95 -5.19 13.66
N HIS A 105 -11.21 -5.33 14.01
CA HIS A 105 -11.70 -6.43 14.82
C HIS A 105 -11.87 -7.67 13.93
N ALA A 106 -10.94 -8.60 14.02
CA ALA A 106 -11.03 -9.91 13.39
C ALA A 106 -11.16 -10.96 14.50
N PRO A 107 -12.39 -11.25 14.99
CA PRO A 107 -12.57 -12.20 16.10
C PRO A 107 -12.12 -13.59 15.65
N PHE A 108 -11.32 -14.22 16.47
CA PHE A 108 -10.92 -15.61 16.31
C PHE A 108 -11.59 -16.41 17.46
N ILE A 109 -12.62 -17.15 17.10
CA ILE A 109 -13.44 -17.88 18.08
C ILE A 109 -12.99 -19.33 18.10
N VAL A 110 -12.59 -19.82 19.26
CA VAL A 110 -12.20 -21.22 19.50
C VAL A 110 -13.24 -21.85 20.40
N PHE A 111 -13.97 -22.81 19.88
CA PHE A 111 -14.93 -23.59 20.66
C PHE A 111 -14.20 -24.66 21.50
N GLU A 112 -14.89 -25.19 22.52
CA GLU A 112 -14.32 -26.14 23.49
C GLU A 112 -13.87 -27.47 22.87
N ASP A 113 -14.47 -27.86 21.75
CA ASP A 113 -14.15 -29.07 20.98
C ASP A 113 -13.00 -28.90 19.99
N ALA A 114 -12.40 -27.71 19.93
CA ALA A 114 -11.28 -27.46 19.04
C ALA A 114 -10.01 -28.17 19.50
N ASP A 115 -9.34 -28.84 18.57
CA ASP A 115 -8.04 -29.46 18.80
C ASP A 115 -6.93 -28.40 18.84
N PRO A 116 -6.33 -28.13 20.02
CA PRO A 116 -5.31 -27.09 20.15
C PRO A 116 -4.00 -27.43 19.41
N ASP A 117 -3.75 -28.70 19.13
CA ASP A 117 -2.51 -29.14 18.46
C ASP A 117 -2.56 -28.99 16.94
N LYS A 118 -3.74 -28.85 16.34
CA LYS A 118 -3.91 -28.57 14.92
C LYS A 118 -3.62 -27.13 14.50
N LYS A 119 -3.34 -26.24 15.43
CA LYS A 119 -3.02 -24.82 15.18
C LYS A 119 -1.62 -24.55 14.62
N LYS A 120 -0.80 -25.59 14.43
CA LYS A 120 0.62 -25.45 14.03
C LYS A 120 0.88 -25.65 12.53
N LYS A 121 -0.14 -25.52 11.69
CA LYS A 121 0.06 -25.57 10.22
C LYS A 121 -0.32 -24.29 9.53
#